data_9a9f4488c94a0b5928ed0cacdfac8592
#
_entry.id   9a9f4488c94a0b5928ed0cacdfac8592
#
_cell.length_a   1.000
_cell.length_b   1.000
_cell.length_c   1.000
_cell.angle_alpha   90.00
_cell.angle_beta   90.00
_cell.angle_gamma   90.00
#
_symmetry.space_group_name_H-M   'P 1'
#
loop_
_entity.id
_entity.type
_entity.pdbx_description
1 polymer ?
#
loop_
_entity_poly.entity_id
_entity_poly.type
_entity_poly.pdbx_seq_one_letter_code
_entity_poly.pdbx_strand_id
1 'polypeptide(L)'
;MKKKHRPPEETGKWLTTYSDTITLLMCFFVLLYSISSVDAAKWEIVVRSFNPNATATSQIVTDQTETAGYYDVEGATEPAIVDDFDELYYALKKEVEEQQLQSDVEITKGDGFTFITFRNNIFFDGDSYILKENGKQVLDSLARIIKGSAKTIGEVQVLGHTSQARPNEQNDVRFDRFLASNRATEVLTYIQMKDVIEPSKLVASSFGQFRPVSPFDTTENRAKNRRVEIVITKNDAVTRALDEYYAEVYE
;
A
#
# COMPACT_ATOMS: atom_id res chain seq x y z
N MET A 1 -36.88 -83.45 26.57
CA MET A 1 -37.01 -82.07 26.20
C MET A 1 -35.69 -81.33 26.51
N LYS A 2 -34.85 -80.97 25.50
CA LYS A 2 -33.59 -80.28 25.70
C LYS A 2 -33.90 -78.76 25.71
N LYS A 3 -33.61 -78.09 26.85
CA LYS A 3 -33.69 -76.61 26.95
C LYS A 3 -32.63 -75.99 26.03
N LYS A 4 -33.05 -75.18 25.04
CA LYS A 4 -32.18 -74.35 24.21
C LYS A 4 -31.58 -73.22 25.07
N HIS A 5 -30.26 -73.23 25.24
CA HIS A 5 -29.53 -72.11 25.83
C HIS A 5 -29.66 -70.86 24.89
N ARG A 6 -30.26 -69.78 25.38
CA ARG A 6 -30.20 -68.49 24.68
C ARG A 6 -28.77 -67.96 24.84
N PRO A 7 -28.14 -67.50 23.75
CA PRO A 7 -26.88 -66.85 23.89
C PRO A 7 -27.06 -65.52 24.69
N PRO A 8 -26.04 -65.11 25.48
CA PRO A 8 -26.13 -63.87 26.24
C PRO A 8 -26.30 -62.69 25.28
N GLU A 9 -27.27 -61.82 25.60
CA GLU A 9 -27.47 -60.57 24.81
C GLU A 9 -26.21 -59.73 24.83
N GLU A 10 -25.73 -59.38 23.67
CA GLU A 10 -24.54 -58.46 23.45
C GLU A 10 -24.92 -57.03 23.78
N THR A 11 -25.28 -56.76 25.05
CA THR A 11 -25.71 -55.44 25.54
C THR A 11 -24.55 -54.44 25.70
N GLY A 12 -23.31 -54.87 25.43
CA GLY A 12 -22.12 -53.99 25.61
C GLY A 12 -21.54 -53.33 24.34
N LYS A 13 -21.90 -53.80 23.15
CA LYS A 13 -21.27 -53.31 21.92
C LYS A 13 -21.58 -51.83 21.61
N TRP A 14 -22.76 -51.37 21.91
CA TRP A 14 -23.14 -49.97 21.74
C TRP A 14 -22.38 -49.04 22.68
N LEU A 15 -22.07 -49.51 23.91
CA LEU A 15 -21.33 -48.74 24.91
C LEU A 15 -19.87 -48.52 24.48
N THR A 16 -19.29 -49.53 23.81
CA THR A 16 -17.93 -49.43 23.28
C THR A 16 -17.86 -48.42 22.15
N THR A 17 -18.80 -48.45 21.20
CA THR A 17 -18.87 -47.48 20.10
C THR A 17 -19.19 -46.06 20.60
N TYR A 18 -20.02 -45.93 21.61
CA TYR A 18 -20.33 -44.66 22.24
C TYR A 18 -19.12 -44.09 22.97
N SER A 19 -18.40 -44.92 23.74
CA SER A 19 -17.16 -44.51 24.42
C SER A 19 -16.06 -44.05 23.46
N ASP A 20 -15.92 -44.77 22.34
CA ASP A 20 -14.95 -44.44 21.30
C ASP A 20 -15.28 -43.07 20.62
N THR A 21 -16.56 -42.86 20.33
CA THR A 21 -17.02 -41.59 19.76
C THR A 21 -16.79 -40.41 20.72
N ILE A 22 -17.03 -40.58 22.02
CA ILE A 22 -16.78 -39.53 23.02
C ILE A 22 -15.30 -39.26 23.19
N THR A 23 -14.44 -40.29 23.19
CA THR A 23 -13.00 -40.08 23.27
C THR A 23 -12.45 -39.39 22.04
N LEU A 24 -12.92 -39.73 20.83
CA LEU A 24 -12.56 -39.00 19.62
C LEU A 24 -13.02 -37.54 19.64
N LEU A 25 -14.26 -37.29 20.11
CA LEU A 25 -14.79 -35.95 20.27
C LEU A 25 -13.97 -35.12 21.28
N MET A 26 -13.61 -35.73 22.41
CA MET A 26 -12.77 -35.08 23.43
C MET A 26 -11.38 -34.77 22.91
N CYS A 27 -10.74 -35.72 22.19
CA CYS A 27 -9.45 -35.47 21.53
C CYS A 27 -9.55 -34.33 20.53
N PHE A 28 -10.62 -34.26 19.75
CA PHE A 28 -10.87 -33.19 18.82
C PHE A 28 -11.00 -31.83 19.52
N PHE A 29 -11.76 -31.74 20.61
CA PHE A 29 -11.85 -30.49 21.37
C PHE A 29 -10.55 -30.11 22.07
N VAL A 30 -9.75 -31.04 22.53
CA VAL A 30 -8.42 -30.77 23.10
C VAL A 30 -7.47 -30.24 22.01
N LEU A 31 -7.52 -30.82 20.80
CA LEU A 31 -6.76 -30.28 19.65
C LEU A 31 -7.23 -28.88 19.24
N LEU A 32 -8.54 -28.65 19.16
CA LEU A 32 -9.08 -27.32 18.89
C LEU A 32 -8.69 -26.30 19.96
N TYR A 33 -8.74 -26.70 21.24
CA TYR A 33 -8.31 -25.86 22.35
C TYR A 33 -6.82 -25.55 22.30
N SER A 34 -5.99 -26.54 21.95
CA SER A 34 -4.54 -26.34 21.78
C SER A 34 -4.19 -25.40 20.62
N ILE A 35 -4.98 -25.40 19.53
CA ILE A 35 -4.83 -24.49 18.40
C ILE A 35 -5.51 -23.14 18.70
N SER A 36 -6.54 -23.11 19.56
CA SER A 36 -7.30 -21.90 19.92
C SER A 36 -6.53 -20.94 20.83
N SER A 37 -5.50 -21.39 21.51
CA SER A 37 -4.57 -20.49 22.19
C SER A 37 -3.58 -19.90 21.17
N VAL A 38 -4.10 -19.17 20.20
CA VAL A 38 -3.25 -18.34 19.33
C VAL A 38 -2.63 -17.28 20.23
N ASP A 39 -1.34 -17.42 20.47
CA ASP A 39 -0.54 -16.39 21.11
C ASP A 39 -0.70 -15.10 20.29
N ALA A 40 -1.33 -14.08 20.89
CA ALA A 40 -1.63 -12.83 20.21
C ALA A 40 -0.36 -12.22 19.60
N ALA A 41 0.79 -12.42 20.23
CA ALA A 41 2.07 -11.98 19.73
C ALA A 41 2.50 -12.74 18.45
N LYS A 42 2.26 -14.05 18.38
CA LYS A 42 2.55 -14.84 17.17
C LYS A 42 1.59 -14.52 16.04
N TRP A 43 0.30 -14.26 16.36
CA TRP A 43 -0.68 -13.85 15.39
C TRP A 43 -0.35 -12.46 14.82
N GLU A 44 0.10 -11.54 15.66
CA GLU A 44 0.56 -10.21 15.24
C GLU A 44 1.75 -10.31 14.27
N ILE A 45 2.71 -11.20 14.52
CA ILE A 45 3.84 -11.45 13.60
C ILE A 45 3.35 -12.00 12.26
N VAL A 46 2.38 -12.93 12.27
CA VAL A 46 1.79 -13.48 11.03
C VAL A 46 0.99 -12.42 10.28
N VAL A 47 0.16 -11.64 10.96
CA VAL A 47 -0.60 -10.53 10.33
C VAL A 47 0.34 -9.47 9.79
N ARG A 48 1.42 -9.13 10.50
CA ARG A 48 2.44 -8.20 10.01
C ARG A 48 3.23 -8.74 8.83
N SER A 49 3.44 -10.06 8.72
CA SER A 49 4.09 -10.66 7.55
C SER A 49 3.22 -10.62 6.29
N PHE A 50 1.89 -10.59 6.45
CA PHE A 50 0.93 -10.47 5.33
C PHE A 50 0.44 -9.04 5.11
N ASN A 51 0.56 -8.16 6.09
CA ASN A 51 0.18 -6.75 5.98
C ASN A 51 1.01 -5.89 6.95
N PRO A 52 2.18 -5.39 6.52
CA PRO A 52 3.08 -4.57 7.35
C PRO A 52 2.42 -3.28 7.89
N ASN A 53 1.31 -2.86 7.30
CA ASN A 53 0.57 -1.64 7.66
C ASN A 53 -0.62 -1.86 8.61
N ALA A 54 -0.81 -3.05 9.17
CA ALA A 54 -1.93 -3.35 10.10
C ALA A 54 -1.73 -2.80 11.51
N THR A 55 -1.30 -1.55 11.67
CA THR A 55 -1.25 -0.86 12.97
C THR A 55 -2.62 -0.34 13.44
N ALA A 56 -3.67 -0.47 12.63
CA ALA A 56 -5.00 0.07 12.94
C ALA A 56 -5.95 -0.90 13.65
N THR A 57 -5.58 -2.18 13.86
CA THR A 57 -6.50 -3.19 14.41
C THR A 57 -6.36 -3.37 15.93
N SER A 58 -5.39 -2.72 16.57
CA SER A 58 -5.17 -2.86 18.03
C SER A 58 -6.14 -2.04 18.90
N GLN A 59 -7.01 -1.21 18.31
CA GLN A 59 -7.94 -0.36 19.09
C GLN A 59 -9.33 -0.94 19.28
N ILE A 60 -9.64 -2.13 18.74
CA ILE A 60 -11.00 -2.70 18.84
C ILE A 60 -11.17 -3.71 20.00
N VAL A 61 -10.09 -4.14 20.67
CA VAL A 61 -10.16 -5.21 21.69
C VAL A 61 -9.91 -4.73 23.12
N THR A 62 -9.75 -3.42 23.36
CA THR A 62 -9.46 -2.90 24.72
C THR A 62 -10.66 -2.24 25.40
N ASP A 63 -11.90 -2.66 25.10
CA ASP A 63 -13.04 -2.26 25.94
C ASP A 63 -13.71 -3.51 26.51
N GLN A 64 -13.20 -4.00 27.61
CA GLN A 64 -13.76 -4.74 28.73
C GLN A 64 -12.71 -5.70 29.34
N THR A 65 -11.98 -5.25 30.31
CA THR A 65 -11.86 -5.87 31.64
C THR A 65 -10.88 -5.09 32.51
N GLU A 66 -11.40 -4.37 33.49
CA GLU A 66 -10.65 -3.99 34.68
C GLU A 66 -10.33 -5.26 35.47
N THR A 67 -9.09 -5.51 35.75
CA THR A 67 -8.52 -5.78 37.09
C THR A 67 -7.09 -6.35 37.00
N ALA A 68 -6.22 -5.60 37.65
CA ALA A 68 -5.05 -6.04 38.43
C ALA A 68 -3.97 -6.93 37.80
N GLY A 69 -2.77 -6.34 37.69
CA GLY A 69 -1.54 -7.09 37.58
C GLY A 69 -0.41 -6.27 36.96
N TYR A 70 0.18 -5.40 37.79
CA TYR A 70 1.43 -4.72 37.50
C TYR A 70 2.53 -5.78 37.36
N TYR A 71 2.96 -6.06 36.14
CA TYR A 71 4.25 -6.70 35.85
C TYR A 71 5.05 -5.79 34.94
N ASP A 72 6.01 -5.13 35.58
CA ASP A 72 7.11 -4.44 34.96
C ASP A 72 7.89 -5.47 34.13
N VAL A 73 7.75 -5.48 32.82
CA VAL A 73 8.62 -6.18 31.91
C VAL A 73 9.42 -5.11 31.19
N GLU A 74 10.57 -4.77 31.76
CA GLU A 74 11.70 -4.25 31.00
C GLU A 74 12.08 -5.32 29.97
N GLY A 75 11.46 -5.23 28.80
CA GLY A 75 11.77 -6.04 27.62
C GLY A 75 12.06 -5.09 26.49
N ALA A 76 13.34 -5.00 26.13
CA ALA A 76 13.86 -4.23 25.03
C ALA A 76 12.90 -4.27 23.82
N THR A 77 12.26 -3.14 23.53
CA THR A 77 11.78 -2.85 22.19
C THR A 77 13.02 -2.78 21.30
N GLU A 78 13.32 -3.88 20.59
CA GLU A 78 14.18 -3.75 19.43
C GLU A 78 13.58 -2.65 18.57
N PRO A 79 14.34 -1.61 18.19
CA PRO A 79 13.82 -0.59 17.29
C PRO A 79 13.33 -1.33 16.05
N ALA A 80 12.07 -1.16 15.70
CA ALA A 80 11.57 -1.62 14.42
C ALA A 80 12.59 -1.15 13.37
N ILE A 81 13.19 -2.09 12.65
CA ILE A 81 14.12 -1.77 11.56
C ILE A 81 13.26 -1.00 10.56
N VAL A 82 13.33 0.32 10.62
CA VAL A 82 12.70 1.19 9.63
C VAL A 82 13.53 0.95 8.37
N ASP A 83 12.90 0.37 7.35
CA ASP A 83 13.55 0.19 6.06
C ASP A 83 13.96 1.58 5.53
N ASP A 84 15.17 1.71 5.00
CA ASP A 84 15.67 2.95 4.40
C ASP A 84 14.68 3.55 3.37
N PHE A 85 13.84 2.72 2.75
CA PHE A 85 12.79 3.17 1.85
C PHE A 85 11.60 3.79 2.62
N ASP A 86 11.32 3.34 3.83
CA ASP A 86 10.28 3.92 4.67
C ASP A 86 10.65 5.32 5.16
N GLU A 87 11.94 5.60 5.36
CA GLU A 87 12.43 6.93 5.70
C GLU A 87 12.07 7.96 4.62
N LEU A 88 12.08 7.56 3.34
CA LEU A 88 11.64 8.40 2.23
C LEU A 88 10.19 8.87 2.41
N TYR A 89 9.27 7.96 2.76
CA TYR A 89 7.88 8.31 3.00
C TYR A 89 7.72 9.32 4.15
N TYR A 90 8.40 9.08 5.27
CA TYR A 90 8.33 9.98 6.42
C TYR A 90 8.97 11.35 6.13
N ALA A 91 10.08 11.38 5.39
CA ALA A 91 10.72 12.62 4.97
C ALA A 91 9.81 13.44 4.04
N LEU A 92 9.15 12.78 3.09
CA LEU A 92 8.17 13.43 2.20
C LEU A 92 6.99 14.00 2.97
N LYS A 93 6.44 13.23 3.90
CA LYS A 93 5.30 13.67 4.73
C LYS A 93 5.66 14.88 5.57
N LYS A 94 6.82 14.87 6.20
CA LYS A 94 7.35 15.98 6.99
C LYS A 94 7.54 17.24 6.12
N GLU A 95 8.11 17.11 4.92
CA GLU A 95 8.32 18.23 4.01
C GLU A 95 6.99 18.88 3.57
N VAL A 96 5.95 18.05 3.28
CA VAL A 96 4.61 18.54 2.95
C VAL A 96 3.99 19.32 4.12
N GLU A 97 4.20 18.86 5.36
CA GLU A 97 3.73 19.55 6.58
C GLU A 97 4.48 20.86 6.80
N GLU A 98 5.79 20.89 6.65
CA GLU A 98 6.63 22.08 6.83
C GLU A 98 6.33 23.18 5.79
N GLN A 99 6.02 22.77 4.55
CA GLN A 99 5.65 23.69 3.46
C GLN A 99 4.15 24.03 3.44
N GLN A 100 3.34 23.50 4.36
CA GLN A 100 1.89 23.72 4.42
C GLN A 100 1.14 23.34 3.13
N LEU A 101 1.58 22.25 2.48
CA LEU A 101 1.05 21.77 1.19
C LEU A 101 0.00 20.66 1.32
N GLN A 102 -0.52 20.37 2.51
CA GLN A 102 -1.44 19.25 2.78
C GLN A 102 -2.76 19.33 1.99
N SER A 103 -3.15 20.55 1.55
CA SER A 103 -4.34 20.73 0.72
C SER A 103 -4.12 20.33 -0.74
N ASP A 104 -2.88 20.34 -1.21
CA ASP A 104 -2.53 20.20 -2.62
C ASP A 104 -1.63 19.01 -2.93
N VAL A 105 -1.08 18.37 -1.88
CA VAL A 105 -0.22 17.17 -1.99
C VAL A 105 -0.75 16.08 -1.09
N GLU A 106 -1.00 14.93 -1.66
CA GLU A 106 -1.39 13.71 -0.94
C GLU A 106 -0.30 12.65 -1.10
N ILE A 107 0.10 12.01 0.01
CA ILE A 107 1.13 10.97 0.01
C ILE A 107 0.54 9.69 0.59
N THR A 108 0.61 8.62 -0.18
CA THR A 108 0.17 7.29 0.22
C THR A 108 1.34 6.31 0.15
N LYS A 109 1.49 5.48 1.18
CA LYS A 109 2.48 4.40 1.22
C LYS A 109 1.80 3.07 0.91
N GLY A 110 2.42 2.28 0.04
CA GLY A 110 2.07 0.90 -0.23
C GLY A 110 3.22 -0.05 0.06
N ASP A 111 3.05 -1.33 -0.26
CA ASP A 111 4.09 -2.34 -0.11
C ASP A 111 5.14 -2.19 -1.24
N GLY A 112 6.30 -1.64 -0.89
CA GLY A 112 7.40 -1.39 -1.80
C GLY A 112 7.23 -0.16 -2.70
N PHE A 113 6.25 0.72 -2.44
CA PHE A 113 6.12 1.98 -3.17
C PHE A 113 5.60 3.14 -2.31
N THR A 114 5.95 4.35 -2.72
CA THR A 114 5.36 5.60 -2.23
C THR A 114 4.69 6.31 -3.39
N PHE A 115 3.43 6.68 -3.21
CA PHE A 115 2.60 7.34 -4.20
C PHE A 115 2.32 8.78 -3.77
N ILE A 116 2.65 9.74 -4.61
CA ILE A 116 2.50 11.17 -4.33
C ILE A 116 1.59 11.77 -5.40
N THR A 117 0.50 12.38 -4.98
CA THR A 117 -0.43 13.09 -5.86
C THR A 117 -0.27 14.60 -5.65
N PHE A 118 0.06 15.32 -6.70
CA PHE A 118 0.13 16.77 -6.72
C PHE A 118 -1.03 17.34 -7.53
N ARG A 119 -1.77 18.29 -6.97
CA ARG A 119 -2.74 19.06 -7.74
C ARG A 119 -2.04 19.92 -8.79
N ASN A 120 -2.65 20.01 -9.97
CA ASN A 120 -2.02 20.72 -11.12
C ASN A 120 -1.64 22.17 -10.84
N ASN A 121 -2.40 22.86 -10.00
CA ASN A 121 -2.16 24.28 -9.66
C ASN A 121 -0.81 24.54 -8.97
N ILE A 122 -0.17 23.50 -8.43
CA ILE A 122 1.19 23.59 -7.88
C ILE A 122 2.19 23.83 -9.01
N PHE A 123 2.10 23.02 -10.06
CA PHE A 123 3.11 22.98 -11.12
C PHE A 123 2.78 23.84 -12.33
N PHE A 124 1.51 23.92 -12.73
CA PHE A 124 1.11 24.48 -14.00
C PHE A 124 -0.10 25.40 -13.91
N ASP A 125 -0.17 26.36 -14.80
CA ASP A 125 -1.35 27.18 -15.01
C ASP A 125 -2.20 26.63 -16.18
N GLY A 126 -3.53 26.62 -16.04
CA GLY A 126 -4.50 26.29 -17.08
C GLY A 126 -4.10 25.11 -17.97
N ASP A 127 -3.98 25.35 -19.27
CA ASP A 127 -3.57 24.37 -20.28
C ASP A 127 -2.06 24.44 -20.60
N SER A 128 -1.27 25.02 -19.70
CA SER A 128 0.17 25.09 -19.79
C SER A 128 0.86 23.83 -19.25
N TYR A 129 2.04 23.55 -19.78
CA TYR A 129 3.01 22.59 -19.24
C TYR A 129 4.30 23.26 -18.76
N ILE A 130 4.35 24.60 -18.71
CA ILE A 130 5.50 25.36 -18.21
C ILE A 130 5.44 25.34 -16.68
N LEU A 131 6.51 24.85 -16.03
CA LEU A 131 6.62 24.79 -14.58
C LEU A 131 6.63 26.18 -13.95
N LYS A 132 5.76 26.37 -12.97
CA LYS A 132 5.72 27.57 -12.11
C LYS A 132 6.88 27.58 -11.13
N GLU A 133 7.27 28.74 -10.67
CA GLU A 133 8.38 28.89 -9.73
C GLU A 133 8.12 28.18 -8.40
N ASN A 134 6.89 28.26 -7.86
CA ASN A 134 6.51 27.50 -6.67
C ASN A 134 6.60 25.98 -6.91
N GLY A 135 6.23 25.52 -8.09
CA GLY A 135 6.33 24.11 -8.46
C GLY A 135 7.78 23.62 -8.50
N LYS A 136 8.71 24.46 -8.99
CA LYS A 136 10.14 24.14 -8.98
C LYS A 136 10.69 24.02 -7.56
N GLN A 137 10.26 24.87 -6.62
CA GLN A 137 10.66 24.78 -5.21
C GLN A 137 10.19 23.46 -4.57
N VAL A 138 8.96 23.03 -4.86
CA VAL A 138 8.43 21.72 -4.39
C VAL A 138 9.26 20.58 -4.99
N LEU A 139 9.59 20.65 -6.28
CA LEU A 139 10.43 19.64 -6.94
C LEU A 139 11.89 19.66 -6.43
N ASP A 140 12.42 20.81 -6.01
CA ASP A 140 13.73 20.90 -5.38
C ASP A 140 13.77 20.16 -4.03
N SER A 141 12.72 20.28 -3.24
CA SER A 141 12.57 19.55 -1.98
C SER A 141 12.44 18.06 -2.24
N LEU A 142 11.59 17.66 -3.19
CA LEU A 142 11.44 16.26 -3.61
C LEU A 142 12.76 15.67 -4.10
N ALA A 143 13.49 16.38 -4.96
CA ALA A 143 14.78 15.94 -5.48
C ALA A 143 15.81 15.73 -4.34
N ARG A 144 15.82 16.60 -3.33
CA ARG A 144 16.68 16.47 -2.16
C ARG A 144 16.39 15.20 -1.37
N ILE A 145 15.10 14.88 -1.18
CA ILE A 145 14.66 13.66 -0.47
C ILE A 145 15.00 12.41 -1.31
N ILE A 146 14.73 12.42 -2.62
CA ILE A 146 15.10 11.33 -3.54
C ILE A 146 16.61 11.07 -3.48
N LYS A 147 17.43 12.11 -3.44
CA LYS A 147 18.90 11.97 -3.33
C LYS A 147 19.32 11.20 -2.08
N GLY A 148 18.65 11.46 -0.95
CA GLY A 148 18.92 10.76 0.32
C GLY A 148 18.65 9.24 0.24
N SER A 149 17.64 8.84 -0.51
CA SER A 149 17.18 7.45 -0.64
C SER A 149 17.50 6.83 -2.01
N ALA A 150 18.37 7.43 -2.83
CA ALA A 150 18.61 7.03 -4.23
C ALA A 150 19.07 5.56 -4.40
N LYS A 151 19.73 5.00 -3.37
CA LYS A 151 20.22 3.61 -3.40
C LYS A 151 19.10 2.58 -3.24
N THR A 152 18.03 2.93 -2.52
CA THR A 152 16.90 2.04 -2.26
C THR A 152 15.79 2.19 -3.29
N ILE A 153 15.82 3.26 -4.09
CA ILE A 153 14.86 3.53 -5.15
C ILE A 153 15.19 2.71 -6.40
N GLY A 154 14.22 1.92 -6.86
CA GLY A 154 14.27 1.20 -8.13
C GLY A 154 13.83 2.07 -9.30
N GLU A 155 12.68 2.75 -9.18
CA GLU A 155 12.14 3.60 -10.24
C GLU A 155 11.40 4.80 -9.66
N VAL A 156 11.43 5.91 -10.39
CA VAL A 156 10.59 7.09 -10.16
C VAL A 156 9.78 7.32 -11.43
N GLN A 157 8.48 7.06 -11.36
CA GLN A 157 7.57 7.21 -12.46
C GLN A 157 6.69 8.45 -12.28
N VAL A 158 6.70 9.35 -13.25
CA VAL A 158 5.89 10.56 -13.28
C VAL A 158 4.70 10.36 -14.20
N LEU A 159 3.48 10.51 -13.67
CA LEU A 159 2.23 10.24 -14.36
C LEU A 159 1.46 11.55 -14.60
N GLY A 160 1.20 11.88 -15.86
CA GLY A 160 0.46 13.08 -16.23
C GLY A 160 -1.03 12.80 -16.45
N HIS A 161 -1.88 13.57 -15.77
CA HIS A 161 -3.34 13.51 -15.90
C HIS A 161 -3.92 14.86 -16.26
N THR A 162 -4.96 14.82 -17.09
CA THR A 162 -5.79 15.96 -17.46
C THR A 162 -7.22 15.76 -17.00
N SER A 163 -8.08 16.68 -17.35
CA SER A 163 -9.52 16.58 -17.12
C SER A 163 -10.29 17.07 -18.33
N GLN A 164 -11.53 16.64 -18.47
CA GLN A 164 -12.43 17.21 -19.45
C GLN A 164 -12.59 18.72 -19.22
N ALA A 165 -12.50 19.49 -20.30
CA ALA A 165 -12.72 20.94 -20.25
C ALA A 165 -14.18 21.27 -19.93
N ARG A 166 -15.11 20.46 -20.45
CA ARG A 166 -16.55 20.59 -20.24
C ARG A 166 -17.14 19.33 -19.62
N PRO A 167 -18.24 19.43 -18.86
CA PRO A 167 -18.91 18.26 -18.29
C PRO A 167 -19.31 17.26 -19.38
N ASN A 168 -18.90 15.99 -19.20
CA ASN A 168 -19.25 14.86 -20.06
C ASN A 168 -18.90 15.01 -21.56
N GLU A 169 -17.97 15.91 -21.88
CA GLU A 169 -17.45 16.10 -23.24
C GLU A 169 -15.96 15.75 -23.27
N GLN A 170 -15.57 14.80 -24.10
CA GLN A 170 -14.17 14.43 -24.25
C GLN A 170 -13.37 15.54 -24.93
N ASN A 171 -12.17 15.79 -24.43
CA ASN A 171 -11.22 16.69 -25.08
C ASN A 171 -10.77 16.12 -26.43
N ASP A 172 -10.23 16.98 -27.29
CA ASP A 172 -9.45 16.51 -28.45
C ASP A 172 -8.35 15.55 -27.97
N VAL A 173 -8.35 14.35 -28.52
CA VAL A 173 -7.47 13.26 -28.08
C VAL A 173 -5.99 13.64 -28.18
N ARG A 174 -5.60 14.31 -29.26
CA ARG A 174 -4.22 14.69 -29.51
C ARG A 174 -3.78 15.75 -28.52
N PHE A 175 -4.55 16.82 -28.38
CA PHE A 175 -4.26 17.90 -27.43
C PHE A 175 -4.16 17.37 -26.00
N ASP A 176 -5.14 16.56 -25.58
CA ASP A 176 -5.22 15.98 -24.23
C ASP A 176 -3.98 15.12 -23.91
N ARG A 177 -3.63 14.21 -24.83
CA ARG A 177 -2.44 13.34 -24.66
C ARG A 177 -1.14 14.11 -24.65
N PHE A 178 -0.98 15.09 -25.54
CA PHE A 178 0.23 15.92 -25.57
C PHE A 178 0.37 16.77 -24.30
N LEU A 179 -0.71 17.38 -23.82
CA LEU A 179 -0.70 18.19 -22.60
C LEU A 179 -0.29 17.33 -21.39
N ALA A 180 -0.90 16.16 -21.23
CA ALA A 180 -0.58 15.25 -20.12
C ALA A 180 0.87 14.74 -20.21
N SER A 181 1.33 14.39 -21.42
CA SER A 181 2.69 13.91 -21.66
C SER A 181 3.73 14.99 -21.39
N ASN A 182 3.53 16.19 -21.91
CA ASN A 182 4.45 17.31 -21.70
C ASN A 182 4.56 17.66 -20.21
N ARG A 183 3.45 17.65 -19.46
CA ARG A 183 3.46 17.89 -18.01
C ARG A 183 4.28 16.86 -17.25
N ALA A 184 4.09 15.57 -17.55
CA ALA A 184 4.88 14.51 -16.94
C ALA A 184 6.36 14.63 -17.30
N THR A 185 6.67 14.91 -18.56
CA THR A 185 8.04 15.08 -19.05
C THR A 185 8.73 16.29 -18.45
N GLU A 186 8.04 17.42 -18.30
CA GLU A 186 8.61 18.62 -17.68
C GLU A 186 9.00 18.38 -16.21
N VAL A 187 8.12 17.74 -15.44
CA VAL A 187 8.42 17.37 -14.05
C VAL A 187 9.59 16.40 -13.97
N LEU A 188 9.58 15.35 -14.80
CA LEU A 188 10.68 14.38 -14.87
C LEU A 188 11.99 15.02 -15.26
N THR A 189 11.99 15.83 -16.31
CA THR A 189 13.19 16.54 -16.80
C THR A 189 13.77 17.45 -15.73
N TYR A 190 12.91 18.15 -14.99
CA TYR A 190 13.36 18.99 -13.90
C TYR A 190 14.05 18.18 -12.79
N ILE A 191 13.51 17.02 -12.40
CA ILE A 191 14.14 16.11 -11.43
C ILE A 191 15.47 15.58 -11.98
N GLN A 192 15.50 15.17 -13.25
CA GLN A 192 16.70 14.64 -13.90
C GLN A 192 17.84 15.67 -13.93
N MET A 193 17.53 16.95 -14.21
CA MET A 193 18.51 18.03 -14.22
C MET A 193 19.14 18.31 -12.85
N LYS A 194 18.57 17.79 -11.75
CA LYS A 194 19.16 17.90 -10.41
C LYS A 194 20.22 16.82 -10.14
N ASP A 195 20.38 15.85 -11.01
CA ASP A 195 21.38 14.75 -10.90
C ASP A 195 21.31 14.03 -9.54
N VAL A 196 20.10 13.69 -9.13
CA VAL A 196 19.84 13.07 -7.82
C VAL A 196 19.63 11.56 -7.87
N ILE A 197 19.33 11.02 -9.06
CA ILE A 197 19.08 9.60 -9.33
C ILE A 197 19.50 9.29 -10.77
N GLU A 198 19.85 8.02 -11.03
CA GLU A 198 20.22 7.57 -12.37
C GLU A 198 19.08 7.80 -13.37
N PRO A 199 19.35 8.37 -14.55
CA PRO A 199 18.32 8.62 -15.56
C PRO A 199 17.58 7.37 -16.04
N SER A 200 18.21 6.19 -15.98
CA SER A 200 17.60 4.90 -16.31
C SER A 200 16.44 4.52 -15.40
N LYS A 201 16.39 5.09 -14.19
CA LYS A 201 15.33 4.88 -13.20
C LYS A 201 14.17 5.89 -13.33
N LEU A 202 14.22 6.80 -14.28
CA LEU A 202 13.22 7.84 -14.47
C LEU A 202 12.30 7.51 -15.64
N VAL A 203 10.99 7.44 -15.39
CA VAL A 203 9.97 7.13 -16.41
C VAL A 203 8.86 8.18 -16.38
N ALA A 204 8.47 8.69 -17.56
CA ALA A 204 7.29 9.55 -17.70
C ALA A 204 6.19 8.81 -18.45
N SER A 205 4.97 8.84 -17.91
CA SER A 205 3.77 8.24 -18.51
C SER A 205 2.62 9.24 -18.58
N SER A 206 1.75 9.07 -19.57
CA SER A 206 0.61 9.95 -19.80
C SER A 206 -0.70 9.18 -19.88
N PHE A 207 -1.65 9.53 -19.02
CA PHE A 207 -2.99 8.95 -19.03
C PHE A 207 -4.05 9.91 -19.61
N GLY A 208 -3.75 11.21 -19.76
CA GLY A 208 -4.75 12.18 -20.19
C GLY A 208 -5.94 12.20 -19.25
N GLN A 209 -7.13 12.34 -19.80
CA GLN A 209 -8.40 12.35 -19.05
C GLN A 209 -8.94 10.95 -18.69
N PHE A 210 -8.23 9.85 -19.07
CA PHE A 210 -8.78 8.49 -19.06
C PHE A 210 -8.56 7.71 -17.73
N ARG A 211 -7.97 8.35 -16.73
CA ARG A 211 -7.89 7.83 -15.34
C ARG A 211 -8.39 8.87 -14.35
N PRO A 212 -9.70 9.20 -14.36
CA PRO A 212 -10.25 10.18 -13.44
C PRO A 212 -10.34 9.61 -12.01
N VAL A 213 -10.12 10.48 -11.02
CA VAL A 213 -10.31 10.20 -9.59
C VAL A 213 -11.62 10.81 -9.07
N SER A 214 -12.28 11.63 -9.89
CA SER A 214 -13.58 12.25 -9.60
C SER A 214 -14.40 12.37 -10.87
N PRO A 215 -15.74 12.44 -10.78
CA PRO A 215 -16.59 12.73 -11.92
C PRO A 215 -16.23 14.05 -12.61
N PHE A 216 -16.61 14.22 -13.87
CA PHE A 216 -16.33 15.46 -14.64
C PHE A 216 -17.42 16.52 -14.53
N ASP A 217 -18.37 16.35 -13.64
CA ASP A 217 -19.61 17.12 -13.50
C ASP A 217 -19.40 18.54 -12.98
N THR A 218 -18.56 18.73 -11.97
CA THR A 218 -18.27 20.03 -11.36
C THR A 218 -16.87 20.54 -11.65
N THR A 219 -16.66 21.84 -11.49
CA THR A 219 -15.32 22.46 -11.66
C THR A 219 -14.33 21.91 -10.63
N GLU A 220 -14.79 21.70 -9.40
CA GLU A 220 -14.02 21.17 -8.27
C GLU A 220 -13.59 19.72 -8.55
N ASN A 221 -14.50 18.88 -9.04
CA ASN A 221 -14.18 17.50 -9.39
C ASN A 221 -13.23 17.42 -10.59
N ARG A 222 -13.43 18.27 -11.61
CA ARG A 222 -12.47 18.38 -12.72
C ARG A 222 -11.10 18.87 -12.26
N ALA A 223 -11.03 19.75 -11.26
CA ALA A 223 -9.76 20.20 -10.70
C ALA A 223 -8.99 19.06 -10.02
N LYS A 224 -9.67 18.12 -9.36
CA LYS A 224 -9.04 16.92 -8.78
C LYS A 224 -8.43 15.99 -9.84
N ASN A 225 -9.06 15.92 -11.02
CA ASN A 225 -8.56 15.09 -12.12
C ASN A 225 -7.30 15.69 -12.78
N ARG A 226 -7.15 17.01 -12.76
CA ARG A 226 -5.92 17.69 -13.22
C ARG A 226 -4.85 17.57 -12.16
N ARG A 227 -3.96 16.59 -12.33
CA ARG A 227 -2.93 16.26 -11.35
C ARG A 227 -1.69 15.67 -12.03
N VAL A 228 -0.61 15.69 -11.30
CA VAL A 228 0.59 14.91 -11.57
C VAL A 228 0.79 13.94 -10.40
N GLU A 229 0.99 12.69 -10.72
CA GLU A 229 1.31 11.68 -9.74
C GLU A 229 2.78 11.26 -9.91
N ILE A 230 3.45 10.99 -8.79
CA ILE A 230 4.80 10.46 -8.79
C ILE A 230 4.77 9.17 -7.98
N VAL A 231 5.14 8.07 -8.63
CA VAL A 231 5.28 6.76 -7.99
C VAL A 231 6.76 6.48 -7.82
N ILE A 232 7.18 6.29 -6.60
CA ILE A 232 8.55 5.90 -6.27
C ILE A 232 8.49 4.46 -5.79
N THR A 233 9.20 3.56 -6.47
CA THR A 233 9.22 2.13 -6.14
C THR A 233 10.56 1.72 -5.56
N LYS A 234 10.52 0.75 -4.66
CA LYS A 234 11.71 0.13 -4.10
C LYS A 234 12.41 -0.75 -5.14
N ASN A 235 13.71 -0.86 -5.04
CA ASN A 235 14.56 -1.56 -6.00
C ASN A 235 14.10 -3.01 -6.29
N ASP A 236 13.75 -3.76 -5.25
CA ASP A 236 13.33 -5.15 -5.38
C ASP A 236 11.96 -5.32 -6.07
N ALA A 237 11.06 -4.36 -5.90
CA ALA A 237 9.73 -4.40 -6.51
C ALA A 237 9.79 -4.21 -8.03
N VAL A 238 10.63 -3.27 -8.51
CA VAL A 238 10.80 -3.02 -9.96
C VAL A 238 11.47 -4.21 -10.64
N THR A 239 12.51 -4.77 -10.04
CA THR A 239 13.21 -5.92 -10.62
C THR A 239 12.26 -7.10 -10.84
N ARG A 240 11.40 -7.42 -9.85
CA ARG A 240 10.43 -8.50 -10.00
C ARG A 240 9.40 -8.24 -11.11
N ALA A 241 8.86 -7.04 -11.19
CA ALA A 241 7.87 -6.69 -12.21
C ALA A 241 8.44 -6.75 -13.64
N LEU A 242 9.68 -6.31 -13.82
CA LEU A 242 10.37 -6.38 -15.12
C LEU A 242 10.70 -7.81 -15.52
N ASP A 243 11.23 -8.61 -14.62
CA ASP A 243 11.59 -9.99 -14.86
C ASP A 243 10.34 -10.82 -15.21
N GLU A 244 9.22 -10.63 -14.51
CA GLU A 244 7.95 -11.27 -14.84
C GLU A 244 7.47 -10.87 -16.24
N TYR A 245 7.52 -9.57 -16.59
CA TYR A 245 7.12 -9.10 -17.92
C TYR A 245 8.00 -9.68 -19.03
N TYR A 246 9.33 -9.69 -18.84
CA TYR A 246 10.25 -10.25 -19.85
C TYR A 246 10.11 -11.76 -19.99
N ALA A 247 9.89 -12.48 -18.88
CA ALA A 247 9.60 -13.92 -18.94
C ALA A 247 8.32 -14.21 -19.74
N GLU A 248 7.25 -13.43 -19.52
CA GLU A 248 5.97 -13.61 -20.24
C GLU A 248 6.06 -13.32 -21.74
N VAL A 249 6.93 -12.39 -22.15
CA VAL A 249 7.04 -11.96 -23.57
C VAL A 249 8.07 -12.73 -24.35
N TYR A 250 9.14 -13.23 -23.73
CA TYR A 250 10.31 -13.81 -24.41
C TYR A 250 10.62 -15.26 -24.04
N GLU A 251 9.96 -15.85 -23.04
CA GLU A 251 9.99 -17.29 -22.73
C GLU A 251 8.71 -18.01 -23.21
#